data_4024a9e6a1155f5859b8b2bdfd5be0d1
#
_entry.id   4024a9e6a1155f5859b8b2bdfd5be0d1
#
_cell.length_a   1.000
_cell.length_b   1.000
_cell.length_c   1.000
_cell.angle_alpha   90.00
_cell.angle_beta   90.00
_cell.angle_gamma   90.00
#
_symmetry.space_group_name_H-M   'P 1'
#
loop_
_entity.id
_entity.type
_entity.pdbx_description
1 polymer ?
#
loop_
_entity_poly.entity_id
_entity_poly.type
_entity_poly.pdbx_seq_one_letter_code
_entity_poly.pdbx_strand_id
1 'polypeptide(L)'
;MLLLLAAVLASLAVAGCGSSDSSEADKAATLAAEQQKNPPKLVEPTTPTVTAVKVTPSAGEADISKKPVIPKQTGADPKTLIVQDLIVGTGAEAKSGDTVDVQYVGVLRKDGKEFDSSWSRGSKPFSFALGAGSVIAGWDNGVAGMKVGGRRRLIIPADQGYGATGSPPKIPANAALVFDVDLKKVTSAKS
;
A
#
# COMPACT_ATOMS: atom_id res chain seq x y z
N MET A 1 -7.54 -1.26 -56.50
CA MET A 1 -6.70 -0.33 -57.28
C MET A 1 -5.43 -0.14 -56.45
N LEU A 2 -4.40 -0.98 -56.65
CA LEU A 2 -3.28 -0.88 -57.57
C LEU A 2 -2.47 0.41 -57.32
N LEU A 3 -1.30 0.42 -56.94
CA LEU A 3 0.07 0.03 -57.40
C LEU A 3 1.04 0.86 -56.50
N LEU A 4 2.14 0.50 -56.17
CA LEU A 4 3.45 -0.03 -56.60
C LEU A 4 4.55 0.74 -55.89
N LEU A 5 5.42 0.09 -55.23
CA LEU A 5 6.85 -0.17 -55.47
C LEU A 5 7.74 1.06 -55.71
N ALA A 6 8.78 1.19 -54.89
CA ALA A 6 10.16 1.38 -55.36
C ALA A 6 11.18 1.15 -54.24
N ALA A 7 12.00 0.13 -54.44
CA ALA A 7 13.27 -0.13 -53.75
C ALA A 7 14.37 0.74 -54.39
N VAL A 8 15.27 1.26 -53.58
CA VAL A 8 16.60 1.72 -54.03
C VAL A 8 17.67 1.20 -53.08
N LEU A 9 18.44 0.26 -53.60
CA LEU A 9 19.75 -0.11 -53.06
C LEU A 9 20.77 0.94 -53.48
N ALA A 10 21.61 1.34 -52.58
CA ALA A 10 22.91 1.93 -52.90
C ALA A 10 23.96 1.43 -51.92
N SER A 11 24.76 0.50 -52.43
CA SER A 11 26.03 0.07 -51.84
C SER A 11 27.09 1.16 -52.06
N LEU A 12 27.85 1.50 -51.00
CA LEU A 12 29.19 2.07 -51.19
C LEU A 12 30.10 1.51 -50.06
N ALA A 13 31.05 0.68 -50.51
CA ALA A 13 32.20 0.26 -49.71
C ALA A 13 33.23 1.37 -49.70
N VAL A 14 33.76 1.68 -48.53
CA VAL A 14 35.06 2.37 -48.38
C VAL A 14 35.84 1.64 -47.32
N ALA A 15 36.97 1.06 -47.75
CA ALA A 15 38.01 0.53 -46.90
C ALA A 15 38.83 1.70 -46.30
N GLY A 16 39.07 1.63 -45.01
CA GLY A 16 39.93 2.54 -44.30
C GLY A 16 40.53 1.82 -43.05
N CYS A 17 41.78 1.34 -43.17
CA CYS A 17 42.61 0.88 -42.04
C CYS A 17 42.83 2.02 -41.04
N GLY A 18 42.84 1.69 -39.76
CA GLY A 18 43.33 2.59 -38.71
C GLY A 18 43.03 2.09 -37.29
N SER A 19 43.97 1.33 -36.75
CA SER A 19 44.46 1.26 -35.35
C SER A 19 43.47 1.37 -34.15
N SER A 20 43.45 0.28 -33.40
CA SER A 20 43.51 0.20 -31.93
C SER A 20 42.64 1.17 -31.12
N ASP A 21 41.50 0.64 -30.64
CA ASP A 21 41.06 0.91 -29.27
C ASP A 21 40.26 -0.28 -28.73
N SER A 22 40.99 -1.21 -28.14
CA SER A 22 40.44 -2.41 -27.49
C SER A 22 40.33 -2.19 -25.97
N SER A 23 39.67 -1.12 -25.54
CA SER A 23 39.58 -0.85 -24.09
C SER A 23 38.13 -0.68 -23.53
N GLU A 24 37.11 -0.57 -24.34
CA GLU A 24 35.74 -0.46 -23.81
C GLU A 24 34.94 -1.76 -23.86
N ALA A 25 35.20 -2.62 -24.83
CA ALA A 25 34.53 -3.93 -24.91
C ALA A 25 34.98 -4.88 -23.78
N ASP A 26 36.24 -4.83 -23.37
CA ASP A 26 36.77 -5.66 -22.28
C ASP A 26 36.26 -5.21 -20.90
N LYS A 27 36.03 -3.90 -20.69
CA LYS A 27 35.45 -3.40 -19.45
C LYS A 27 33.97 -3.80 -19.29
N ALA A 28 33.21 -3.83 -20.38
CA ALA A 28 31.81 -4.25 -20.35
C ALA A 28 31.66 -5.76 -20.06
N ALA A 29 32.56 -6.59 -20.62
CA ALA A 29 32.59 -8.03 -20.37
C ALA A 29 33.01 -8.37 -18.92
N THR A 30 33.90 -7.61 -18.33
CA THR A 30 34.37 -7.81 -16.95
C THR A 30 33.27 -7.43 -15.92
N LEU A 31 32.51 -6.36 -16.17
CA LEU A 31 31.41 -5.95 -15.32
C LEU A 31 30.22 -6.93 -15.41
N ALA A 32 29.98 -7.53 -16.57
CA ALA A 32 28.94 -8.55 -16.71
C ALA A 32 29.30 -9.89 -16.03
N ALA A 33 30.61 -10.23 -15.99
CA ALA A 33 31.08 -11.45 -15.33
C ALA A 33 31.09 -11.31 -13.79
N GLU A 34 31.25 -10.10 -13.26
CA GLU A 34 31.23 -9.85 -11.82
C GLU A 34 29.81 -9.81 -11.24
N GLN A 35 28.81 -9.43 -12.06
CA GLN A 35 27.40 -9.50 -11.66
C GLN A 35 26.84 -10.94 -11.64
N GLN A 36 27.47 -11.88 -12.32
CA GLN A 36 27.06 -13.29 -12.31
C GLN A 36 27.58 -14.06 -11.09
N LYS A 37 28.54 -13.50 -10.35
CA LYS A 37 29.13 -14.13 -9.16
C LYS A 37 28.35 -13.86 -7.87
N ASN A 38 27.44 -12.88 -7.90
CA ASN A 38 26.57 -12.55 -6.78
C ASN A 38 25.18 -12.21 -7.32
N PRO A 39 24.34 -13.22 -7.63
CA PRO A 39 22.96 -12.94 -8.03
C PRO A 39 22.32 -12.13 -6.90
N PRO A 40 21.56 -11.06 -7.22
CA PRO A 40 20.82 -10.34 -6.19
C PRO A 40 19.99 -11.38 -5.46
N LYS A 41 20.22 -11.50 -4.13
CA LYS A 41 19.41 -12.34 -3.27
C LYS A 41 17.95 -11.98 -3.56
N LEU A 42 17.22 -12.91 -4.17
CA LEU A 42 15.78 -12.78 -4.33
C LEU A 42 15.26 -12.46 -2.94
N VAL A 43 14.86 -11.20 -2.74
CA VAL A 43 14.10 -10.81 -1.57
C VAL A 43 12.77 -11.50 -1.79
N GLU A 44 12.58 -12.64 -1.13
CA GLU A 44 11.26 -13.27 -1.08
C GLU A 44 10.26 -12.19 -0.68
N PRO A 45 9.08 -12.12 -1.31
CA PRO A 45 8.05 -11.18 -0.90
C PRO A 45 7.77 -11.47 0.57
N THR A 46 8.35 -10.66 1.46
CA THR A 46 8.08 -10.74 2.88
C THR A 46 6.61 -10.42 3.05
N THR A 47 5.82 -11.46 3.33
CA THR A 47 4.43 -11.29 3.73
C THR A 47 4.43 -10.24 4.85
N PRO A 48 3.70 -9.13 4.70
CA PRO A 48 3.74 -8.07 5.71
C PRO A 48 3.34 -8.67 7.05
N THR A 49 4.21 -8.54 8.04
CA THR A 49 3.92 -9.04 9.39
C THR A 49 2.81 -8.20 9.98
N VAL A 50 1.65 -8.81 10.17
CA VAL A 50 0.49 -8.21 10.83
C VAL A 50 0.45 -8.75 12.27
N THR A 51 0.50 -7.85 13.24
CA THR A 51 0.38 -8.21 14.65
C THR A 51 -1.05 -7.96 15.12
N ALA A 52 -1.81 -9.02 15.36
CA ALA A 52 -3.16 -8.93 15.93
C ALA A 52 -3.07 -8.82 17.47
N VAL A 53 -3.68 -7.79 18.03
CA VAL A 53 -3.73 -7.56 19.48
C VAL A 53 -5.19 -7.49 19.90
N LYS A 54 -5.58 -8.34 20.85
CA LYS A 54 -6.91 -8.28 21.45
C LYS A 54 -6.96 -7.13 22.47
N VAL A 55 -7.90 -6.22 22.29
CA VAL A 55 -8.14 -5.10 23.20
C VAL A 55 -9.59 -5.08 23.65
N THR A 56 -9.83 -4.52 24.84
CA THR A 56 -11.19 -4.24 25.29
C THR A 56 -11.51 -2.81 24.89
N PRO A 57 -12.51 -2.57 24.03
CA PRO A 57 -12.87 -1.22 23.62
C PRO A 57 -13.44 -0.42 24.81
N SER A 58 -13.18 0.89 24.83
CA SER A 58 -13.85 1.80 25.73
C SER A 58 -15.32 1.99 25.34
N ALA A 59 -16.16 2.48 26.24
CA ALA A 59 -17.61 2.63 26.00
C ALA A 59 -17.93 3.45 24.73
N GLY A 60 -17.11 4.45 24.39
CA GLY A 60 -17.31 5.26 23.18
C GLY A 60 -16.82 4.59 21.88
N GLU A 61 -15.97 3.57 21.98
CA GLU A 61 -15.43 2.82 20.83
C GLU A 61 -16.33 1.66 20.44
N ALA A 62 -17.22 1.23 21.35
CA ALA A 62 -18.13 0.09 21.16
C ALA A 62 -19.39 0.41 20.33
N ASP A 63 -19.64 1.66 19.96
CA ASP A 63 -20.82 2.07 19.22
C ASP A 63 -20.49 2.40 17.76
N ILE A 64 -20.73 1.45 16.85
CA ILE A 64 -20.45 1.58 15.41
C ILE A 64 -21.38 2.60 14.70
N SER A 65 -22.41 3.10 15.39
CA SER A 65 -23.31 4.13 14.86
C SER A 65 -22.76 5.54 15.01
N LYS A 66 -21.72 5.69 15.84
CA LYS A 66 -21.11 6.98 16.16
C LYS A 66 -19.68 7.07 15.64
N LYS A 67 -19.28 8.31 15.33
CA LYS A 67 -17.89 8.60 14.98
C LYS A 67 -16.97 8.16 16.15
N PRO A 68 -15.98 7.30 15.89
CA PRO A 68 -15.05 6.89 16.94
C PRO A 68 -14.13 8.05 17.36
N VAL A 69 -13.74 8.03 18.63
CA VAL A 69 -12.69 8.91 19.15
C VAL A 69 -11.45 8.06 19.38
N ILE A 70 -10.41 8.29 18.59
CA ILE A 70 -9.16 7.56 18.72
C ILE A 70 -8.35 8.16 19.85
N PRO A 71 -8.07 7.40 20.94
CA PRO A 71 -7.25 7.91 22.03
C PRO A 71 -5.81 8.13 21.56
N LYS A 72 -5.14 9.12 22.16
CA LYS A 72 -3.73 9.36 21.87
C LYS A 72 -2.91 8.10 22.16
N GLN A 73 -2.11 7.72 21.18
CA GLN A 73 -1.23 6.56 21.30
C GLN A 73 0.07 6.95 22.02
N THR A 74 0.60 6.02 22.82
CA THR A 74 1.87 6.19 23.55
C THR A 74 2.92 5.21 23.04
N GLY A 75 4.18 5.42 23.43
CA GLY A 75 5.30 4.58 23.04
C GLY A 75 5.88 4.89 21.64
N ALA A 76 6.86 4.08 21.22
CA ALA A 76 7.52 4.24 19.92
C ALA A 76 6.60 3.90 18.76
N ASP A 77 6.90 4.43 17.57
CA ASP A 77 6.18 4.08 16.36
C ASP A 77 6.37 2.60 16.03
N PRO A 78 5.30 1.92 15.58
CA PRO A 78 5.38 0.50 15.25
C PRO A 78 6.28 0.28 14.04
N LYS A 79 6.96 -0.86 14.01
CA LYS A 79 7.73 -1.32 12.83
C LYS A 79 6.91 -2.24 11.91
N THR A 80 5.76 -2.70 12.39
CA THR A 80 4.84 -3.59 11.67
C THR A 80 3.42 -3.10 11.85
N LEU A 81 2.53 -3.47 10.96
CA LEU A 81 1.10 -3.20 11.10
C LEU A 81 0.55 -3.87 12.36
N ILE A 82 -0.09 -3.08 13.22
CA ILE A 82 -0.81 -3.59 14.39
C ILE A 82 -2.30 -3.47 14.12
N VAL A 83 -3.01 -4.58 14.33
CA VAL A 83 -4.45 -4.71 14.13
C VAL A 83 -5.13 -4.99 15.48
N GLN A 84 -6.14 -4.20 15.81
CA GLN A 84 -6.90 -4.33 17.06
C GLN A 84 -8.39 -4.38 16.74
N ASP A 85 -9.03 -5.55 16.91
CA ASP A 85 -10.48 -5.64 16.77
C ASP A 85 -11.16 -5.03 17.99
N LEU A 86 -11.77 -3.86 17.81
CA LEU A 86 -12.58 -3.20 18.84
C LEU A 86 -13.98 -3.81 18.91
N ILE A 87 -14.55 -4.10 17.74
CA ILE A 87 -15.83 -4.81 17.61
C ILE A 87 -15.66 -5.86 16.53
N VAL A 88 -15.92 -7.10 16.86
CA VAL A 88 -15.97 -8.18 15.87
C VAL A 88 -17.34 -8.21 15.22
N GLY A 89 -17.37 -7.94 13.91
CA GLY A 89 -18.61 -8.02 13.14
C GLY A 89 -19.12 -9.45 12.99
N THR A 90 -20.40 -9.58 12.64
CA THR A 90 -21.06 -10.89 12.44
C THR A 90 -21.51 -11.12 11.00
N GLY A 91 -21.34 -10.11 10.13
CA GLY A 91 -21.73 -10.19 8.72
C GLY A 91 -20.66 -10.82 7.83
N ALA A 92 -20.75 -10.57 6.51
CA ALA A 92 -19.83 -11.09 5.51
C ALA A 92 -18.38 -10.69 5.81
N GLU A 93 -17.44 -11.59 5.58
CA GLU A 93 -16.02 -11.38 5.74
C GLU A 93 -15.42 -10.75 4.48
N ALA A 94 -14.59 -9.71 4.66
CA ALA A 94 -13.87 -9.03 3.59
C ALA A 94 -12.65 -9.84 3.16
N LYS A 95 -12.54 -10.14 1.87
CA LYS A 95 -11.45 -10.88 1.26
C LYS A 95 -10.80 -10.05 0.16
N SER A 96 -9.54 -10.33 -0.13
CA SER A 96 -8.88 -9.72 -1.28
C SER A 96 -9.67 -9.97 -2.57
N GLY A 97 -9.86 -8.94 -3.37
CA GLY A 97 -10.70 -8.92 -4.57
C GLY A 97 -12.12 -8.39 -4.33
N ASP A 98 -12.60 -8.36 -3.09
CA ASP A 98 -13.91 -7.79 -2.79
C ASP A 98 -13.88 -6.25 -2.87
N THR A 99 -15.04 -5.65 -3.17
CA THR A 99 -15.27 -4.23 -2.95
C THR A 99 -15.86 -4.04 -1.56
N VAL A 100 -15.24 -3.19 -0.76
CA VAL A 100 -15.66 -2.92 0.62
C VAL A 100 -16.07 -1.46 0.79
N ASP A 101 -17.13 -1.24 1.58
CA ASP A 101 -17.60 0.08 1.98
C ASP A 101 -17.30 0.27 3.47
N VAL A 102 -16.53 1.30 3.80
CA VAL A 102 -16.11 1.56 5.17
C VAL A 102 -16.41 2.99 5.62
N GLN A 103 -16.69 3.14 6.91
CA GLN A 103 -16.56 4.42 7.61
C GLN A 103 -15.24 4.44 8.35
N TYR A 104 -14.60 5.60 8.47
CA TYR A 104 -13.31 5.69 9.14
C TYR A 104 -13.01 7.05 9.73
N VAL A 105 -12.09 7.03 10.67
CA VAL A 105 -11.37 8.20 11.18
C VAL A 105 -9.89 7.89 11.10
N GLY A 106 -9.08 8.83 10.61
CA GLY A 106 -7.64 8.74 10.55
C GLY A 106 -6.96 9.86 11.31
N VAL A 107 -6.05 9.51 12.21
CA VAL A 107 -5.27 10.46 13.03
C VAL A 107 -3.77 10.21 12.90
N LEU A 108 -2.98 11.25 13.06
CA LEU A 108 -1.53 11.11 13.24
C LEU A 108 -1.25 10.44 14.59
N ARG A 109 -0.44 9.39 14.60
CA ARG A 109 -0.13 8.66 15.83
C ARG A 109 0.57 9.53 16.87
N LYS A 110 1.46 10.43 16.42
CA LYS A 110 2.30 11.29 17.27
C LYS A 110 1.51 12.20 18.20
N ASP A 111 0.45 12.81 17.71
CA ASP A 111 -0.29 13.87 18.43
C ASP A 111 -1.80 13.64 18.49
N GLY A 112 -2.32 12.63 17.77
CA GLY A 112 -3.75 12.32 17.70
C GLY A 112 -4.53 13.29 16.81
N LYS A 113 -3.84 14.15 16.03
CA LYS A 113 -4.52 15.09 15.13
C LYS A 113 -5.21 14.37 14.00
N GLU A 114 -6.52 14.59 13.85
CA GLU A 114 -7.30 14.07 12.74
C GLU A 114 -6.85 14.73 11.43
N PHE A 115 -6.53 13.91 10.43
CA PHE A 115 -6.17 14.39 9.11
C PHE A 115 -7.22 14.04 8.05
N ASP A 116 -8.02 12.99 8.28
CA ASP A 116 -9.12 12.61 7.39
C ASP A 116 -10.18 11.79 8.12
N SER A 117 -11.45 11.88 7.63
CA SER A 117 -12.57 11.13 8.18
C SER A 117 -13.71 11.10 7.15
N SER A 118 -14.33 9.94 6.96
CA SER A 118 -15.57 9.83 6.19
C SER A 118 -16.74 10.52 6.88
N TRP A 119 -16.71 10.60 8.20
CA TRP A 119 -17.76 11.25 9.00
C TRP A 119 -17.84 12.75 8.75
N SER A 120 -16.72 13.41 8.49
CA SER A 120 -16.67 14.85 8.16
C SER A 120 -17.20 15.17 6.76
N ARG A 121 -17.38 14.14 5.91
CA ARG A 121 -17.93 14.26 4.55
C ARG A 121 -19.38 13.76 4.44
N GLY A 122 -20.18 14.01 5.47
CA GLY A 122 -21.58 13.62 5.50
C GLY A 122 -21.80 12.12 5.74
N SER A 123 -20.85 11.46 6.37
CA SER A 123 -20.90 10.04 6.73
C SER A 123 -21.16 9.10 5.53
N LYS A 124 -20.79 9.51 4.32
CA LYS A 124 -20.80 8.61 3.16
C LYS A 124 -19.68 7.59 3.30
N PRO A 125 -19.97 6.29 3.21
CA PRO A 125 -18.94 5.27 3.20
C PRO A 125 -17.93 5.50 2.08
N PHE A 126 -16.68 5.19 2.36
CA PHE A 126 -15.63 5.14 1.36
C PHE A 126 -15.56 3.72 0.79
N SER A 127 -15.63 3.60 -0.53
CA SER A 127 -15.64 2.33 -1.24
C SER A 127 -14.30 2.11 -1.95
N PHE A 128 -13.72 0.91 -1.81
CA PHE A 128 -12.49 0.55 -2.52
C PHE A 128 -12.40 -0.97 -2.75
N ALA A 129 -11.60 -1.36 -3.75
CA ALA A 129 -11.28 -2.76 -4.02
C ALA A 129 -10.14 -3.21 -3.08
N LEU A 130 -10.43 -4.18 -2.23
CA LEU A 130 -9.52 -4.69 -1.21
C LEU A 130 -8.41 -5.54 -1.84
N GLY A 131 -7.16 -5.27 -1.48
CA GLY A 131 -5.99 -5.99 -1.98
C GLY A 131 -5.56 -5.59 -3.40
N ALA A 132 -6.15 -4.52 -3.97
CA ALA A 132 -5.84 -4.05 -5.32
C ALA A 132 -4.77 -2.94 -5.36
N GLY A 133 -4.20 -2.56 -4.22
CA GLY A 133 -3.24 -1.44 -4.13
C GLY A 133 -3.86 -0.08 -4.40
N SER A 134 -5.19 0.04 -4.31
CA SER A 134 -5.91 1.31 -4.50
C SER A 134 -5.90 2.21 -3.26
N VAL A 135 -5.48 1.66 -2.15
CA VAL A 135 -5.29 2.33 -0.85
C VAL A 135 -3.90 2.05 -0.31
N ILE A 136 -3.52 2.66 0.82
CA ILE A 136 -2.23 2.39 1.46
C ILE A 136 -2.14 0.92 1.90
N ALA A 137 -0.94 0.35 1.86
CA ALA A 137 -0.71 -1.08 2.16
C ALA A 137 -1.25 -1.50 3.53
N GLY A 138 -1.16 -0.61 4.54
CA GLY A 138 -1.73 -0.86 5.86
C GLY A 138 -3.25 -1.08 5.85
N TRP A 139 -3.98 -0.53 4.89
CA TRP A 139 -5.42 -0.78 4.72
C TRP A 139 -5.69 -2.10 4.01
N ASP A 140 -5.01 -2.36 2.87
CA ASP A 140 -5.19 -3.62 2.15
C ASP A 140 -4.90 -4.84 3.04
N ASN A 141 -3.85 -4.74 3.87
CA ASN A 141 -3.48 -5.80 4.80
C ASN A 141 -4.36 -5.82 6.07
N GLY A 142 -4.76 -4.63 6.55
CA GLY A 142 -5.43 -4.49 7.85
C GLY A 142 -6.95 -4.70 7.80
N VAL A 143 -7.61 -4.40 6.67
CA VAL A 143 -9.06 -4.56 6.51
C VAL A 143 -9.42 -6.00 6.12
N ALA A 144 -8.50 -6.72 5.50
CA ALA A 144 -8.71 -8.13 5.18
C ALA A 144 -9.08 -8.94 6.43
N GLY A 145 -10.06 -9.84 6.29
CA GLY A 145 -10.58 -10.64 7.39
C GLY A 145 -11.54 -9.92 8.34
N MET A 146 -11.82 -8.62 8.16
CA MET A 146 -12.90 -7.97 8.90
C MET A 146 -14.27 -8.52 8.49
N LYS A 147 -15.19 -8.52 9.42
CA LYS A 147 -16.59 -8.86 9.14
C LYS A 147 -17.49 -7.61 9.19
N VAL A 148 -18.49 -7.56 8.32
CA VAL A 148 -19.46 -6.48 8.31
C VAL A 148 -20.10 -6.29 9.68
N GLY A 149 -20.20 -5.05 10.13
CA GLY A 149 -20.61 -4.66 11.48
C GLY A 149 -19.46 -4.59 12.49
N GLY A 150 -18.23 -4.87 12.06
CA GLY A 150 -17.03 -4.76 12.90
C GLY A 150 -16.40 -3.36 12.87
N ARG A 151 -15.68 -3.04 13.94
CA ARG A 151 -14.77 -1.89 14.05
C ARG A 151 -13.37 -2.39 14.38
N ARG A 152 -12.39 -1.93 13.62
CA ARG A 152 -10.99 -2.32 13.74
C ARG A 152 -10.10 -1.08 13.78
N ARG A 153 -9.17 -1.07 14.73
CA ARG A 153 -8.09 -0.09 14.76
C ARG A 153 -6.88 -0.63 14.03
N LEU A 154 -6.34 0.18 13.14
CA LEU A 154 -5.11 -0.08 12.40
C LEU A 154 -4.06 0.93 12.87
N ILE A 155 -2.94 0.44 13.43
CA ILE A 155 -1.78 1.27 13.75
C ILE A 155 -0.72 0.95 12.69
N ILE A 156 -0.52 1.90 11.79
CA ILE A 156 0.18 1.71 10.53
C ILE A 156 1.54 2.40 10.59
N PRO A 157 2.65 1.66 10.43
CA PRO A 157 3.97 2.27 10.29
C PRO A 157 4.06 3.08 9.00
N ALA A 158 5.00 4.02 8.95
CA ALA A 158 5.11 4.96 7.84
C ALA A 158 5.31 4.28 6.48
N ASP A 159 6.07 3.20 6.41
CA ASP A 159 6.36 2.43 5.20
C ASP A 159 5.13 1.72 4.60
N GLN A 160 4.11 1.43 5.42
CA GLN A 160 2.81 0.91 4.96
C GLN A 160 1.74 2.01 4.84
N GLY A 161 2.12 3.26 5.08
CA GLY A 161 1.30 4.46 4.93
C GLY A 161 1.78 5.33 3.77
N TYR A 162 2.16 6.57 4.07
CA TYR A 162 2.60 7.55 3.08
C TYR A 162 4.14 7.70 3.01
N GLY A 163 4.89 6.86 3.73
CA GLY A 163 6.35 6.75 3.65
C GLY A 163 7.12 8.04 3.95
N ALA A 164 8.29 8.12 3.35
CA ALA A 164 9.22 9.25 3.52
C ALA A 164 8.71 10.56 2.91
N THR A 165 7.74 10.52 2.01
CA THR A 165 7.15 11.71 1.38
C THR A 165 6.03 12.30 2.22
N GLY A 166 5.26 11.46 2.93
CA GLY A 166 4.04 11.89 3.59
C GLY A 166 2.96 12.31 2.58
N SER A 167 1.99 13.11 3.05
CA SER A 167 0.95 13.77 2.22
C SER A 167 0.69 15.18 2.78
N PRO A 168 1.59 16.14 2.49
CA PRO A 168 1.46 17.51 2.99
C PRO A 168 0.19 18.20 2.48
N PRO A 169 -0.38 19.14 3.24
CA PRO A 169 0.08 19.63 4.53
C PRO A 169 -0.41 18.80 5.73
N LYS A 170 -1.21 17.75 5.53
CA LYS A 170 -1.89 17.03 6.61
C LYS A 170 -1.05 15.92 7.23
N ILE A 171 -0.27 15.21 6.43
CA ILE A 171 0.51 14.04 6.87
C ILE A 171 2.00 14.33 6.64
N PRO A 172 2.77 14.50 7.72
CA PRO A 172 4.22 14.70 7.61
C PRO A 172 4.95 13.47 7.02
N ALA A 173 6.17 13.69 6.57
CA ALA A 173 7.09 12.62 6.20
C ALA A 173 7.31 11.64 7.36
N ASN A 174 7.41 10.35 7.06
CA ASN A 174 7.64 9.28 8.03
C ASN A 174 6.61 9.23 9.18
N ALA A 175 5.38 9.69 8.97
CA ALA A 175 4.34 9.65 9.99
C ALA A 175 3.73 8.26 10.12
N ALA A 176 3.72 7.72 11.33
CA ALA A 176 2.86 6.59 11.67
C ALA A 176 1.41 7.08 11.87
N LEU A 177 0.47 6.26 11.42
CA LEU A 177 -0.95 6.61 11.35
C LEU A 177 -1.78 5.68 12.23
N VAL A 178 -2.92 6.18 12.69
CA VAL A 178 -3.92 5.35 13.36
C VAL A 178 -5.27 5.57 12.69
N PHE A 179 -5.93 4.48 12.32
CA PHE A 179 -7.28 4.52 11.78
C PHE A 179 -8.20 3.65 12.62
N ASP A 180 -9.40 4.14 12.87
CA ASP A 180 -10.53 3.29 13.25
C ASP A 180 -11.41 3.12 12.02
N VAL A 181 -11.60 1.87 11.61
CA VAL A 181 -12.32 1.49 10.39
C VAL A 181 -13.54 0.65 10.75
N ASP A 182 -14.72 1.08 10.30
CA ASP A 182 -15.99 0.38 10.45
C ASP A 182 -16.36 -0.26 9.11
N LEU A 183 -16.40 -1.57 9.03
CA LEU A 183 -16.84 -2.25 7.81
C LEU A 183 -18.35 -2.27 7.71
N LYS A 184 -18.88 -1.57 6.70
CA LYS A 184 -20.33 -1.40 6.50
C LYS A 184 -20.91 -2.40 5.49
N LYS A 185 -20.14 -2.74 4.45
CA LYS A 185 -20.58 -3.64 3.39
C LYS A 185 -19.42 -4.34 2.72
N VAL A 186 -19.67 -5.55 2.27
CA VAL A 186 -18.79 -6.31 1.38
C VAL A 186 -19.60 -6.65 0.13
N THR A 187 -19.02 -6.41 -1.04
CA THR A 187 -19.54 -6.83 -2.33
C THR A 187 -18.48 -7.72 -2.96
N SER A 188 -18.75 -9.02 -3.02
CA SER A 188 -17.81 -9.98 -3.59
C SER A 188 -17.59 -9.72 -5.07
N ALA A 189 -16.33 -9.88 -5.51
CA ALA A 189 -16.02 -9.87 -6.94
C ALA A 189 -16.88 -10.93 -7.63
N LYS A 190 -17.51 -10.57 -8.75
CA LYS A 190 -18.19 -11.57 -9.58
C LYS A 190 -17.13 -12.47 -10.18
N SER A 191 -17.16 -13.75 -9.84
CA SER A 191 -16.43 -14.81 -10.51
C SER A 191 -16.90 -15.00 -11.95
#